data_e052185b3b33a38cdff8e724a81e74fd
#
_entry.id   e052185b3b33a38cdff8e724a81e74fd
#
_cell.length_a   1.000
_cell.length_b   1.000
_cell.length_c   1.000
_cell.angle_alpha   90.00
_cell.angle_beta   90.00
_cell.angle_gamma   90.00
#
_symmetry.space_group_name_H-M   'P 1'
#
loop_
_entity.id
_entity.type
_entity.pdbx_description
1 polymer ?
#
loop_
_entity_poly.entity_id
_entity_poly.type
_entity_poly.pdbx_seq_one_letter_code
_entity_poly.pdbx_strand_id
1 'polypeptide(L)'
;MRFSSRVDISEPNPIAKAEATAKTAGRPLGKLNDSNPTRHALAPDLVPGIYSADPRGQRYAREALAAFLDMQEIGHCSPDDLYILSSTSEAYSWLIKLLCDAGDAVLAPKPGYPLIESIARLECVDMIEYQQRFDGS
;
A
#
# COMPACT_ATOMS: atom_id res chain seq x y z
N MET A 1 27.64 -9.52 8.24
CA MET A 1 26.68 -9.71 7.16
C MET A 1 26.56 -8.39 6.41
N ARG A 2 26.62 -8.37 5.09
CA ARG A 2 26.47 -7.13 4.29
C ARG A 2 25.10 -7.16 3.63
N PHE A 3 24.27 -6.17 3.92
CA PHE A 3 22.99 -6.00 3.27
C PHE A 3 23.14 -5.28 1.92
N SER A 4 22.16 -5.41 1.05
CA SER A 4 22.07 -4.62 -0.18
C SER A 4 22.02 -3.13 0.15
N SER A 5 22.66 -2.29 -0.67
CA SER A 5 22.55 -0.82 -0.55
C SER A 5 21.13 -0.28 -0.75
N ARG A 6 20.24 -1.09 -1.30
CA ARG A 6 18.82 -0.77 -1.45
C ARG A 6 18.03 -0.88 -0.13
N VAL A 7 18.57 -1.59 0.86
CA VAL A 7 17.94 -1.74 2.18
C VAL A 7 18.42 -0.63 3.09
N ASP A 8 17.49 0.24 3.48
CA ASP A 8 17.74 1.24 4.51
C ASP A 8 17.44 0.64 5.88
N ILE A 9 18.51 0.41 6.65
CA ILE A 9 18.47 -0.05 8.04
C ILE A 9 18.85 1.09 8.99
N SER A 10 18.71 2.34 8.53
CA SER A 10 18.99 3.53 9.33
C SER A 10 18.10 3.59 10.58
N GLU A 11 18.43 4.53 11.43
CA GLU A 11 17.69 4.74 12.67
C GLU A 11 16.19 5.02 12.43
N PRO A 12 15.31 4.62 13.37
CA PRO A 12 13.90 4.95 13.31
C PRO A 12 13.67 6.44 13.11
N ASN A 13 12.65 6.80 12.34
CA ASN A 13 12.30 8.20 12.10
C ASN A 13 11.92 8.93 13.41
N PRO A 14 11.89 10.26 13.44
CA PRO A 14 11.61 11.04 14.65
C PRO A 14 10.28 10.68 15.34
N ILE A 15 9.25 10.34 14.57
CA ILE A 15 7.94 9.94 15.12
C ILE A 15 8.04 8.60 15.83
N ALA A 16 8.68 7.62 15.23
CA ALA A 16 8.90 6.31 15.85
C ALA A 16 9.75 6.41 17.13
N LYS A 17 10.78 7.27 17.13
CA LYS A 17 11.58 7.57 18.34
C LYS A 17 10.73 8.20 19.44
N ALA A 18 9.89 9.19 19.11
CA ALA A 18 8.99 9.84 20.06
C ALA A 18 7.95 8.85 20.62
N GLU A 19 7.38 7.99 19.78
CA GLU A 19 6.45 6.93 20.20
C GLU A 19 7.12 5.95 21.16
N ALA A 20 8.32 5.48 20.85
CA ALA A 20 9.10 4.59 21.73
C ALA A 20 9.37 5.25 23.09
N THR A 21 9.78 6.53 23.09
CA THR A 21 10.01 7.31 24.31
C THR A 21 8.75 7.43 25.15
N ALA A 22 7.61 7.74 24.53
CA ALA A 22 6.33 7.86 25.24
C ALA A 22 5.90 6.52 25.85
N LYS A 23 6.06 5.41 25.11
CA LYS A 23 5.79 4.06 25.63
C LYS A 23 6.65 3.72 26.84
N THR A 24 7.95 3.99 26.77
CA THR A 24 8.89 3.76 27.88
C THR A 24 8.53 4.60 29.11
N ALA A 25 8.03 5.82 28.92
CA ALA A 25 7.57 6.69 29.98
C ALA A 25 6.16 6.35 30.52
N GLY A 26 5.53 5.27 30.04
CA GLY A 26 4.18 4.86 30.45
C GLY A 26 3.09 5.83 30.03
N ARG A 27 3.33 6.70 29.06
CA ARG A 27 2.32 7.66 28.57
C ARG A 27 1.30 6.95 27.68
N PRO A 28 0.00 7.18 27.89
CA PRO A 28 -1.02 6.63 27.01
C PRO A 28 -0.89 7.23 25.60
N LEU A 29 -0.89 6.39 24.58
CA LEU A 29 -0.85 6.80 23.20
C LEU A 29 -2.18 6.46 22.53
N GLY A 30 -2.89 7.47 22.05
CA GLY A 30 -4.01 7.30 21.14
C GLY A 30 -3.50 6.99 19.74
N LYS A 31 -4.04 5.95 19.10
CA LYS A 31 -3.71 5.59 17.71
C LYS A 31 -4.72 6.22 16.76
N LEU A 32 -4.44 7.41 16.29
CA LEU A 32 -5.24 8.07 15.25
C LEU A 32 -5.07 7.41 13.86
N ASN A 33 -4.03 6.63 13.70
CA ASN A 33 -3.68 5.93 12.45
C ASN A 33 -3.99 4.43 12.50
N ASP A 34 -4.89 3.99 13.40
CA ASP A 34 -5.31 2.58 13.43
C ASP A 34 -6.26 2.29 12.28
N SER A 35 -5.72 1.73 11.22
CA SER A 35 -6.46 1.30 10.02
C SER A 35 -6.73 -0.21 9.98
N ASN A 36 -6.56 -0.91 11.11
CA ASN A 36 -6.76 -2.36 11.14
C ASN A 36 -8.25 -2.74 11.23
N PRO A 37 -8.90 -3.18 10.12
CA PRO A 37 -10.33 -3.47 10.11
C PRO A 37 -10.70 -4.64 11.03
N THR A 38 -9.78 -5.56 11.30
CA THR A 38 -10.07 -6.74 12.16
C THR A 38 -10.30 -6.37 13.61
N ARG A 39 -9.77 -5.22 14.08
CA ARG A 39 -10.02 -4.70 15.44
C ARG A 39 -11.45 -4.16 15.62
N HIS A 40 -12.13 -3.92 14.52
CA HIS A 40 -13.47 -3.36 14.47
C HIS A 40 -14.52 -4.37 14.02
N ALA A 41 -14.21 -5.67 14.14
CA ALA A 41 -15.07 -6.78 13.72
C ALA A 41 -15.52 -6.71 12.24
N LEU A 42 -14.69 -6.12 11.39
CA LEU A 42 -14.93 -6.00 9.94
C LEU A 42 -14.26 -7.12 9.14
N ALA A 43 -13.75 -8.16 9.79
CA ALA A 43 -13.19 -9.32 9.11
C ALA A 43 -14.32 -10.33 8.81
N PRO A 44 -14.67 -10.59 7.54
CA PRO A 44 -15.60 -11.65 7.21
C PRO A 44 -14.94 -13.03 7.38
N ASP A 45 -15.70 -14.01 7.83
CA ASP A 45 -15.27 -15.42 7.86
C ASP A 45 -15.57 -16.07 6.51
N LEU A 46 -14.71 -15.80 5.52
CA LEU A 46 -14.91 -16.18 4.11
C LEU A 46 -13.73 -16.99 3.54
N VAL A 47 -13.04 -17.78 4.37
CA VAL A 47 -11.98 -18.66 3.84
C VAL A 47 -12.62 -19.82 3.11
N PRO A 48 -12.47 -19.93 1.77
CA PRO A 48 -13.03 -21.05 1.02
C PRO A 48 -12.35 -22.37 1.41
N GLY A 49 -13.12 -23.45 1.55
CA GLY A 49 -12.61 -24.77 1.91
C GLY A 49 -11.75 -25.41 0.80
N ILE A 50 -11.79 -24.88 -0.41
CA ILE A 50 -11.03 -25.38 -1.57
C ILE A 50 -10.24 -24.20 -2.16
N TYR A 51 -8.92 -24.36 -2.26
CA TYR A 51 -8.06 -23.43 -2.96
C TYR A 51 -8.17 -23.64 -4.47
N SER A 52 -8.43 -22.56 -5.20
CA SER A 52 -8.38 -22.53 -6.67
C SER A 52 -7.44 -21.41 -7.11
N ALA A 53 -6.39 -21.78 -7.84
CA ALA A 53 -5.43 -20.80 -8.34
C ALA A 53 -6.03 -19.98 -9.50
N ASP A 54 -6.03 -18.67 -9.37
CA ASP A 54 -6.32 -17.73 -10.46
C ASP A 54 -5.32 -16.58 -10.37
N PRO A 55 -4.42 -16.40 -11.36
CA PRO A 55 -3.37 -15.37 -11.31
C PRO A 55 -3.88 -13.94 -11.19
N ARG A 56 -5.11 -13.67 -11.61
CA ARG A 56 -5.75 -12.35 -11.48
C ARG A 56 -6.65 -12.21 -10.25
N GLY A 57 -6.73 -13.25 -9.43
CA GLY A 57 -7.70 -13.37 -8.35
C GLY A 57 -9.01 -14.03 -8.82
N GLN A 58 -9.74 -14.62 -7.90
CA GLN A 58 -10.93 -15.42 -8.19
C GLN A 58 -11.95 -14.68 -9.04
N ARG A 59 -12.48 -15.32 -10.08
CA ARG A 59 -13.42 -14.72 -11.03
C ARG A 59 -14.62 -14.08 -10.33
N TYR A 60 -15.25 -14.78 -9.40
CA TYR A 60 -16.40 -14.27 -8.66
C TYR A 60 -16.08 -13.00 -7.85
N ALA A 61 -14.86 -12.90 -7.31
CA ALA A 61 -14.43 -11.72 -6.54
C ALA A 61 -14.20 -10.51 -7.47
N ARG A 62 -13.65 -10.74 -8.68
CA ARG A 62 -13.49 -9.70 -9.69
C ARG A 62 -14.84 -9.22 -10.23
N GLU A 63 -15.81 -10.11 -10.41
CA GLU A 63 -17.19 -9.77 -10.80
C GLU A 63 -17.88 -8.94 -9.73
N ALA A 64 -17.76 -9.33 -8.45
CA ALA A 64 -18.30 -8.55 -7.35
C ALA A 64 -17.66 -7.16 -7.24
N LEU A 65 -16.33 -7.06 -7.44
CA LEU A 65 -15.63 -5.78 -7.44
C LEU A 65 -16.06 -4.89 -8.61
N ALA A 66 -16.16 -5.43 -9.82
CA ALA A 66 -16.64 -4.68 -10.99
C ALA A 66 -18.03 -4.10 -10.73
N ALA A 67 -18.97 -4.92 -10.24
CA ALA A 67 -20.32 -4.47 -9.90
C ALA A 67 -20.31 -3.40 -8.80
N PHE A 68 -19.43 -3.51 -7.80
CA PHE A 68 -19.30 -2.48 -6.77
C PHE A 68 -18.79 -1.15 -7.34
N LEU A 69 -17.78 -1.17 -8.22
CA LEU A 69 -17.24 0.03 -8.84
C LEU A 69 -18.29 0.73 -9.73
N ASP A 70 -19.08 -0.03 -10.47
CA ASP A 70 -20.21 0.50 -11.25
C ASP A 70 -21.24 1.19 -10.35
N MET A 71 -21.59 0.57 -9.21
CA MET A 71 -22.55 1.16 -8.25
C MET A 71 -22.04 2.45 -7.60
N GLN A 72 -20.73 2.62 -7.47
CA GLN A 72 -20.11 3.83 -6.93
C GLN A 72 -19.88 4.92 -7.98
N GLU A 73 -20.31 4.71 -9.22
CA GLU A 73 -20.10 5.65 -10.34
C GLU A 73 -18.61 6.00 -10.59
N ILE A 74 -17.69 5.12 -10.13
CA ILE A 74 -16.25 5.30 -10.33
C ILE A 74 -15.89 5.07 -11.81
N GLY A 75 -16.69 4.27 -12.50
CA GLY A 75 -16.52 3.94 -13.91
C GLY A 75 -16.78 2.47 -14.19
N HIS A 76 -17.25 2.18 -15.40
CA HIS A 76 -17.46 0.81 -15.84
C HIS A 76 -16.13 0.13 -16.11
N CYS A 77 -15.88 -1.02 -15.46
CA CYS A 77 -14.72 -1.86 -15.76
C CYS A 77 -15.14 -3.32 -15.92
N SER A 78 -14.51 -4.01 -16.86
CA SER A 78 -14.71 -5.45 -17.02
C SER A 78 -14.03 -6.21 -15.87
N PRO A 79 -14.62 -7.29 -15.36
CA PRO A 79 -13.91 -8.20 -14.46
C PRO A 79 -12.59 -8.72 -15.04
N ASP A 80 -12.43 -8.69 -16.36
CA ASP A 80 -11.20 -9.12 -17.04
C ASP A 80 -10.08 -8.06 -17.00
N ASP A 81 -10.39 -6.81 -16.67
CA ASP A 81 -9.42 -5.73 -16.47
C ASP A 81 -8.95 -5.64 -15.02
N LEU A 82 -9.52 -6.44 -14.11
CA LEU A 82 -9.22 -6.41 -12.69
C LEU A 82 -8.19 -7.46 -12.28
N TYR A 83 -7.28 -7.02 -11.41
CA TYR A 83 -6.31 -7.87 -10.71
C TYR A 83 -6.47 -7.67 -9.21
N ILE A 84 -6.74 -8.76 -8.49
CA ILE A 84 -6.84 -8.74 -7.03
C ILE A 84 -5.49 -9.12 -6.45
N LEU A 85 -4.93 -8.23 -5.67
CA LEU A 85 -3.62 -8.37 -5.05
C LEU A 85 -3.77 -8.47 -3.52
N SER A 86 -2.71 -8.92 -2.86
CA SER A 86 -2.70 -9.06 -1.40
C SER A 86 -2.64 -7.70 -0.69
N SER A 87 -2.09 -6.68 -1.35
CA SER A 87 -1.95 -5.33 -0.78
C SER A 87 -1.68 -4.28 -1.85
N THR A 88 -1.94 -3.02 -1.51
CA THR A 88 -1.55 -1.85 -2.33
C THR A 88 -0.03 -1.76 -2.49
N SER A 89 0.74 -2.15 -1.46
CA SER A 89 2.21 -2.18 -1.54
C SER A 89 2.71 -3.13 -2.62
N GLU A 90 2.09 -4.29 -2.75
CA GLU A 90 2.38 -5.24 -3.82
C GLU A 90 2.06 -4.64 -5.19
N ALA A 91 0.93 -3.93 -5.32
CA ALA A 91 0.57 -3.23 -6.54
C ALA A 91 1.64 -2.21 -6.97
N TYR A 92 2.13 -1.39 -6.05
CA TYR A 92 3.21 -0.44 -6.33
C TYR A 92 4.47 -1.15 -6.83
N SER A 93 4.91 -2.22 -6.15
CA SER A 93 6.08 -2.98 -6.57
C SER A 93 5.91 -3.58 -7.97
N TRP A 94 4.75 -4.15 -8.27
CA TRP A 94 4.49 -4.73 -9.58
C TRP A 94 4.40 -3.69 -10.70
N LEU A 95 3.76 -2.54 -10.44
CA LEU A 95 3.66 -1.46 -11.42
C LEU A 95 5.03 -0.84 -11.71
N ILE A 96 5.86 -0.62 -10.69
CA ILE A 96 7.22 -0.12 -10.88
C ILE A 96 8.05 -1.11 -11.69
N LYS A 97 8.01 -2.42 -11.36
CA LYS A 97 8.70 -3.45 -12.16
C LYS A 97 8.22 -3.53 -13.62
N LEU A 98 6.93 -3.27 -13.85
CA LEU A 98 6.35 -3.34 -15.19
C LEU A 98 6.68 -2.12 -16.06
N LEU A 99 6.76 -0.94 -15.44
CA LEU A 99 6.77 0.34 -16.15
C LEU A 99 8.11 1.07 -16.10
N CYS A 100 9.03 0.65 -15.21
CA CYS A 100 10.30 1.33 -14.99
C CYS A 100 11.48 0.38 -15.13
N ASP A 101 12.57 0.90 -15.68
CA ASP A 101 13.89 0.28 -15.62
C ASP A 101 14.71 0.82 -14.44
N ALA A 102 15.77 0.11 -14.05
CA ALA A 102 16.67 0.57 -13.01
C ALA A 102 17.32 1.92 -13.39
N GLY A 103 17.17 2.92 -12.53
CA GLY A 103 17.65 4.28 -12.78
C GLY A 103 16.58 5.24 -13.32
N ASP A 104 15.39 4.76 -13.61
CA ASP A 104 14.23 5.60 -13.91
C ASP A 104 13.74 6.33 -12.63
N ALA A 105 12.82 7.27 -12.82
CA ALA A 105 12.23 8.03 -11.73
C ALA A 105 10.70 8.00 -11.77
N VAL A 106 10.08 7.97 -10.58
CA VAL A 106 8.63 8.08 -10.41
C VAL A 106 8.29 9.34 -9.61
N LEU A 107 7.17 9.99 -9.96
CA LEU A 107 6.63 11.10 -9.20
C LEU A 107 5.71 10.59 -8.08
N ALA A 108 5.92 11.07 -6.87
CA ALA A 108 5.08 10.72 -5.72
C ALA A 108 4.60 11.97 -4.96
N PRO A 109 3.34 12.00 -4.48
CA PRO A 109 2.82 13.14 -3.75
C PRO A 109 3.41 13.23 -2.33
N LYS A 110 3.55 14.47 -1.84
CA LYS A 110 3.87 14.76 -0.44
C LYS A 110 2.86 15.77 0.11
N PRO A 111 2.09 15.46 1.14
CA PRO A 111 2.04 14.15 1.84
C PRO A 111 1.51 13.03 0.94
N GLY A 112 1.94 11.79 1.20
CA GLY A 112 1.55 10.63 0.42
C GLY A 112 1.76 9.31 1.19
N TYR A 113 1.62 8.19 0.47
CA TYR A 113 1.80 6.87 1.05
C TYR A 113 3.28 6.63 1.42
N PRO A 114 3.59 6.38 2.70
CA PRO A 114 4.98 6.42 3.18
C PRO A 114 5.88 5.31 2.65
N LEU A 115 5.32 4.21 2.12
CA LEU A 115 6.11 3.09 1.62
C LEU A 115 6.55 3.23 0.15
N ILE A 116 6.02 4.22 -0.60
CA ILE A 116 6.38 4.39 -2.03
C ILE A 116 7.89 4.55 -2.19
N GLU A 117 8.53 5.39 -1.37
CA GLU A 117 9.97 5.62 -1.41
C GLU A 117 10.77 4.33 -1.21
N SER A 118 10.41 3.54 -0.18
CA SER A 118 11.08 2.28 0.10
C SER A 118 10.90 1.26 -1.01
N ILE A 119 9.70 1.19 -1.58
CA ILE A 119 9.38 0.28 -2.68
C ILE A 119 10.17 0.69 -3.94
N ALA A 120 10.14 1.96 -4.33
CA ALA A 120 10.88 2.47 -5.50
C ALA A 120 12.38 2.17 -5.36
N ARG A 121 12.96 2.45 -4.19
CA ARG A 121 14.38 2.16 -3.92
C ARG A 121 14.71 0.66 -4.03
N LEU A 122 13.83 -0.24 -3.55
CA LEU A 122 14.01 -1.68 -3.70
C LEU A 122 13.99 -2.13 -5.16
N GLU A 123 13.23 -1.43 -6.00
CA GLU A 123 13.17 -1.66 -7.45
C GLU A 123 14.26 -0.90 -8.23
N CYS A 124 15.19 -0.22 -7.56
CA CYS A 124 16.24 0.61 -8.17
C CYS A 124 15.70 1.82 -8.97
N VAL A 125 14.58 2.37 -8.57
CA VAL A 125 13.92 3.53 -9.19
C VAL A 125 13.98 4.71 -8.22
N ASP A 126 14.28 5.90 -8.73
CA ASP A 126 14.34 7.12 -7.95
C ASP A 126 12.91 7.67 -7.70
N MET A 127 12.68 8.21 -6.51
CA MET A 127 11.42 8.87 -6.20
C MET A 127 11.62 10.40 -6.20
N ILE A 128 10.82 11.09 -7.02
CA ILE A 128 10.76 12.55 -7.05
C ILE A 128 9.47 13.01 -6.38
N GLU A 129 9.59 13.76 -5.28
CA GLU A 129 8.44 14.27 -4.54
C GLU A 129 7.85 15.53 -5.19
N TYR A 130 6.52 15.61 -5.25
CA TYR A 130 5.81 16.86 -5.52
C TYR A 130 4.89 17.23 -4.36
N GLN A 131 4.81 18.51 -4.07
CA GLN A 131 4.03 19.00 -2.94
C GLN A 131 2.55 19.13 -3.29
N GLN A 132 1.71 18.47 -2.52
CA GLN A 132 0.27 18.72 -2.53
C GLN A 132 -0.05 19.87 -1.61
N ARG A 133 -0.88 20.80 -2.06
CA ARG A 133 -1.37 21.92 -1.25
C ARG A 133 -2.90 21.88 -1.27
N PHE A 134 -3.48 22.03 -0.09
CA PHE A 134 -4.92 22.24 0.02
C PHE A 134 -5.24 23.66 -0.48
N ASP A 135 -6.12 23.77 -1.46
CA ASP A 135 -6.55 25.05 -2.07
C ASP A 135 -7.88 25.57 -1.54
N GLY A 136 -8.50 24.85 -0.60
CA GLY A 136 -9.77 25.24 0.02
C GLY A 136 -11.01 24.72 -0.69
N SER A 137 -10.87 23.86 -1.74
CA SER A 137 -12.00 23.23 -2.45
C SER A 137 -12.23 21.78 -2.00
#